data_5dd8c33baf5ee97e7cc1bd84fa01dd3c
#
_entry.id   5dd8c33baf5ee97e7cc1bd84fa01dd3c
#
_cell.length_a   1.000
_cell.length_b   1.000
_cell.length_c   1.000
_cell.angle_alpha   90.00
_cell.angle_beta   90.00
_cell.angle_gamma   90.00
#
_symmetry.space_group_name_H-M   'P 1'
#
loop_
_entity.id
_entity.type
_entity.pdbx_description
1 polymer ?
#
loop_
_entity_poly.entity_id
_entity_poly.type
_entity_poly.pdbx_seq_one_letter_code
_entity_poly.pdbx_strand_id
1 'polypeptide(L)'
;AAVWLAAAIDYGWLRQPEPVRDRVPVNATVPAVAAADVPALLARFDGCRTAKVKVAERGQTLADDVARVRAVRAAMGPEGRVRVDANGGWNVDEAEHAAHALAGFDLEYLEQPCASVAELAELRERLADWDLPIAADESVRKAADPLDVARRGAADLLVVKAQPLGGVARALSIVADAGLPAVVSSALDTSIGLAMGVTLAAALPELPYDCGLGTASLLAADVTRAPLRPVDGSLPLGRVTPDAALLARHAASPDRRTWWLERLERCAALI
;
A
#
# COMPACT_ATOMS: atom_id res chain seq x y z
N ALA A 1 -10.52 4.35 19.05
CA ALA A 1 -9.64 5.27 18.32
C ALA A 1 -10.41 6.03 17.24
N ALA A 2 -11.03 5.37 16.27
CA ALA A 2 -11.71 6.05 15.14
C ALA A 2 -12.81 7.03 15.57
N VAL A 3 -13.62 6.67 16.57
CA VAL A 3 -14.67 7.55 17.12
C VAL A 3 -14.06 8.77 17.81
N TRP A 4 -12.96 8.58 18.55
CA TRP A 4 -12.25 9.67 19.21
C TRP A 4 -11.60 10.62 18.19
N LEU A 5 -10.96 10.06 17.16
CA LEU A 5 -10.37 10.85 16.07
C LEU A 5 -11.43 11.66 15.34
N ALA A 6 -12.58 11.04 15.04
CA ALA A 6 -13.71 11.73 14.43
C ALA A 6 -14.22 12.89 15.32
N ALA A 7 -14.38 12.64 16.62
CA ALA A 7 -14.78 13.68 17.57
C ALA A 7 -13.74 14.82 17.65
N ALA A 8 -12.45 14.48 17.72
CA ALA A 8 -11.37 15.46 17.75
C ALA A 8 -11.36 16.36 16.50
N ILE A 9 -11.71 15.83 15.33
CA ILE A 9 -11.88 16.59 14.10
C ILE A 9 -13.14 17.45 14.18
N ASP A 10 -14.28 16.87 14.57
CA ASP A 10 -15.57 17.57 14.68
C ASP A 10 -15.51 18.75 15.67
N TYR A 11 -14.73 18.63 16.75
CA TYR A 11 -14.48 19.71 17.71
C TYR A 11 -13.33 20.65 17.31
N GLY A 12 -12.69 20.45 16.16
CA GLY A 12 -11.58 21.27 15.68
C GLY A 12 -10.27 21.10 16.45
N TRP A 13 -10.15 20.08 17.28
CA TRP A 13 -8.89 19.77 18.00
C TRP A 13 -7.82 19.17 17.09
N LEU A 14 -8.25 18.52 16.00
CA LEU A 14 -7.37 18.05 14.93
C LEU A 14 -7.82 18.66 13.60
N ARG A 15 -6.91 19.35 12.94
CA ARG A 15 -7.14 19.81 11.57
C ARG A 15 -6.87 18.66 10.61
N GLN A 16 -7.82 18.40 9.73
CA GLN A 16 -7.53 17.62 8.53
C GLN A 16 -6.84 18.53 7.51
N PRO A 17 -5.85 18.01 6.78
CA PRO A 17 -5.32 18.74 5.64
C PRO A 17 -6.41 18.94 4.58
N GLU A 18 -6.38 20.08 3.91
CA GLU A 18 -7.32 20.38 2.82
C GLU A 18 -7.12 19.40 1.67
N PRO A 19 -8.16 18.71 1.22
CA PRO A 19 -8.07 17.82 0.08
C PRO A 19 -7.99 18.61 -1.22
N VAL A 20 -7.20 18.13 -2.16
CA VAL A 20 -7.11 18.69 -3.52
C VAL A 20 -7.87 17.84 -4.54
N ARG A 21 -8.46 16.73 -4.10
CA ARG A 21 -9.32 15.83 -4.90
C ARG A 21 -10.39 15.16 -4.04
N ASP A 22 -11.51 14.82 -4.64
CA ASP A 22 -12.66 14.17 -3.99
C ASP A 22 -12.70 12.65 -4.22
N ARG A 23 -11.91 12.14 -5.16
CA ARG A 23 -11.75 10.70 -5.45
C ARG A 23 -10.27 10.37 -5.60
N VAL A 24 -9.91 9.16 -5.20
CA VAL A 24 -8.54 8.64 -5.22
C VAL A 24 -8.50 7.42 -6.14
N PRO A 25 -7.71 7.44 -7.22
CA PRO A 25 -7.53 6.27 -8.08
C PRO A 25 -6.79 5.16 -7.31
N VAL A 26 -7.22 3.90 -7.51
CA VAL A 26 -6.67 2.77 -6.77
C VAL A 26 -6.33 1.58 -7.65
N ASN A 27 -5.31 0.83 -7.26
CA ASN A 27 -4.93 -0.41 -7.92
C ASN A 27 -5.68 -1.62 -7.34
N ALA A 28 -5.83 -2.65 -8.17
CA ALA A 28 -6.10 -4.00 -7.72
C ALA A 28 -4.86 -4.57 -7.00
N THR A 29 -5.08 -5.36 -5.95
CA THR A 29 -3.99 -6.09 -5.26
C THR A 29 -4.15 -7.58 -5.51
N VAL A 30 -3.11 -8.19 -6.07
CA VAL A 30 -3.05 -9.62 -6.37
C VAL A 30 -2.10 -10.29 -5.39
N PRO A 31 -2.61 -11.01 -4.37
CA PRO A 31 -1.79 -11.82 -3.47
C PRO A 31 -1.04 -12.93 -4.21
N ALA A 32 -0.24 -13.70 -3.49
CA ALA A 32 0.52 -14.83 -4.02
C ALA A 32 -0.39 -16.06 -4.32
N VAL A 33 -1.40 -15.85 -5.18
CA VAL A 33 -2.32 -16.88 -5.67
C VAL A 33 -1.78 -17.57 -6.91
N ALA A 34 -2.36 -18.71 -7.28
CA ALA A 34 -2.06 -19.37 -8.54
C ALA A 34 -2.46 -18.51 -9.74
N ALA A 35 -1.71 -18.60 -10.85
CA ALA A 35 -1.97 -17.82 -12.05
C ALA A 35 -3.41 -18.01 -12.60
N ALA A 36 -3.98 -19.20 -12.43
CA ALA A 36 -5.36 -19.52 -12.86
C ALA A 36 -6.43 -18.72 -12.09
N ASP A 37 -6.15 -18.30 -10.86
CA ASP A 37 -7.09 -17.58 -10.01
C ASP A 37 -7.09 -16.06 -10.25
N VAL A 38 -6.10 -15.54 -10.98
CA VAL A 38 -5.90 -14.11 -11.21
C VAL A 38 -7.12 -13.43 -11.86
N PRO A 39 -7.75 -13.95 -12.92
CA PRO A 39 -8.90 -13.27 -13.55
C PRO A 39 -10.09 -13.09 -12.58
N ALA A 40 -10.42 -14.13 -11.81
CA ALA A 40 -11.51 -14.09 -10.83
C ALA A 40 -11.20 -13.12 -9.68
N LEU A 41 -9.92 -13.00 -9.30
CA LEU A 41 -9.49 -12.05 -8.28
C LEU A 41 -9.57 -10.61 -8.77
N LEU A 42 -9.07 -10.32 -9.96
CA LEU A 42 -9.10 -8.98 -10.56
C LEU A 42 -10.54 -8.48 -10.76
N ALA A 43 -11.48 -9.34 -11.10
CA ALA A 43 -12.89 -9.00 -11.21
C ALA A 43 -13.54 -8.43 -9.93
N ARG A 44 -12.86 -8.55 -8.77
CA ARG A 44 -13.30 -7.96 -7.50
C ARG A 44 -12.96 -6.46 -7.36
N PHE A 45 -12.18 -5.93 -8.30
CA PHE A 45 -11.68 -4.55 -8.29
C PHE A 45 -12.25 -3.78 -9.48
N ASP A 46 -13.48 -3.32 -9.30
CA ASP A 46 -14.24 -2.64 -10.36
C ASP A 46 -13.49 -1.44 -10.93
N GLY A 47 -13.30 -1.43 -12.24
CA GLY A 47 -12.70 -0.34 -13.00
C GLY A 47 -11.21 -0.07 -12.76
N CYS A 48 -10.51 -0.85 -11.91
CA CYS A 48 -9.08 -0.66 -11.67
C CYS A 48 -8.26 -0.94 -12.94
N ARG A 49 -7.40 0.01 -13.30
CA ARG A 49 -6.50 -0.07 -14.48
C ARG A 49 -5.06 -0.38 -14.12
N THR A 50 -4.75 -0.48 -12.85
CA THR A 50 -3.44 -0.85 -12.32
C THR A 50 -3.59 -2.08 -11.42
N ALA A 51 -2.67 -3.03 -11.52
CA ALA A 51 -2.59 -4.19 -10.65
C ALA A 51 -1.22 -4.28 -9.97
N LYS A 52 -1.23 -4.41 -8.64
CA LYS A 52 -0.04 -4.70 -7.84
C LYS A 52 0.00 -6.18 -7.49
N VAL A 53 1.07 -6.88 -7.89
CA VAL A 53 1.24 -8.32 -7.79
C VAL A 53 2.25 -8.64 -6.69
N LYS A 54 1.88 -9.47 -5.72
CA LYS A 54 2.82 -10.00 -4.73
C LYS A 54 3.72 -11.05 -5.36
N VAL A 55 5.02 -10.90 -5.14
CA VAL A 55 6.09 -11.80 -5.60
C VAL A 55 7.02 -12.13 -4.44
N ALA A 56 7.99 -13.01 -4.65
CA ALA A 56 8.95 -13.43 -3.62
C ALA A 56 8.29 -14.08 -2.38
N GLU A 57 7.10 -14.65 -2.52
CA GLU A 57 6.40 -15.26 -1.39
C GLU A 57 7.09 -16.54 -0.94
N ARG A 58 7.21 -16.73 0.37
CA ARG A 58 7.88 -17.89 0.94
C ARG A 58 7.25 -19.19 0.47
N GLY A 59 8.04 -20.10 -0.07
CA GLY A 59 7.60 -21.40 -0.59
C GLY A 59 7.13 -21.36 -2.04
N GLN A 60 7.22 -20.21 -2.70
CA GLN A 60 7.02 -20.05 -4.15
C GLN A 60 8.36 -19.83 -4.86
N THR A 61 8.38 -20.05 -6.16
CA THR A 61 9.54 -19.86 -7.03
C THR A 61 9.37 -18.66 -7.93
N LEU A 62 10.45 -18.15 -8.51
CA LEU A 62 10.38 -17.09 -9.54
C LEU A 62 9.50 -17.50 -10.73
N ALA A 63 9.45 -18.80 -11.08
CA ALA A 63 8.58 -19.29 -12.15
C ALA A 63 7.08 -19.10 -11.80
N ASP A 64 6.70 -19.26 -10.52
CA ASP A 64 5.32 -19.00 -10.05
C ASP A 64 5.01 -17.52 -10.14
N ASP A 65 5.96 -16.64 -9.77
CA ASP A 65 5.81 -15.18 -9.86
C ASP A 65 5.65 -14.75 -11.31
N VAL A 66 6.51 -15.23 -12.23
CA VAL A 66 6.43 -14.95 -13.67
C VAL A 66 5.10 -15.41 -14.25
N ALA A 67 4.61 -16.61 -13.87
CA ALA A 67 3.33 -17.12 -14.33
C ALA A 67 2.16 -16.24 -13.84
N ARG A 68 2.21 -15.77 -12.60
CA ARG A 68 1.20 -14.87 -12.01
C ARG A 68 1.22 -13.50 -12.68
N VAL A 69 2.39 -12.87 -12.87
CA VAL A 69 2.54 -11.58 -13.53
C VAL A 69 2.07 -11.68 -14.99
N ARG A 70 2.38 -12.76 -15.70
CA ARG A 70 1.87 -13.03 -17.04
C ARG A 70 0.35 -13.10 -17.09
N ALA A 71 -0.27 -13.77 -16.13
CA ALA A 71 -1.73 -13.86 -16.04
C ALA A 71 -2.37 -12.49 -15.77
N VAL A 72 -1.73 -11.67 -14.91
CA VAL A 72 -2.18 -10.30 -14.64
C VAL A 72 -2.06 -9.44 -15.90
N ARG A 73 -0.90 -9.45 -16.59
CA ARG A 73 -0.70 -8.68 -17.83
C ARG A 73 -1.72 -9.08 -18.90
N ALA A 74 -1.96 -10.38 -19.05
CA ALA A 74 -2.97 -10.88 -20.00
C ALA A 74 -4.39 -10.39 -19.66
N ALA A 75 -4.76 -10.35 -18.37
CA ALA A 75 -6.08 -9.90 -17.94
C ALA A 75 -6.24 -8.38 -17.97
N MET A 76 -5.18 -7.62 -17.68
CA MET A 76 -5.19 -6.14 -17.71
C MET A 76 -5.08 -5.58 -19.12
N GLY A 77 -4.58 -6.35 -20.07
CA GLY A 77 -4.32 -5.90 -21.43
C GLY A 77 -3.11 -4.96 -21.55
N PRO A 78 -2.83 -4.45 -22.77
CA PRO A 78 -1.64 -3.63 -23.02
C PRO A 78 -1.69 -2.26 -22.32
N GLU A 79 -2.88 -1.68 -22.16
CA GLU A 79 -3.07 -0.37 -21.53
C GLU A 79 -3.10 -0.45 -19.98
N GLY A 80 -3.19 -1.67 -19.41
CA GLY A 80 -3.18 -1.87 -17.97
C GLY A 80 -1.78 -1.66 -17.41
N ARG A 81 -1.67 -1.05 -16.24
CA ARG A 81 -0.40 -0.90 -15.52
C ARG A 81 -0.19 -2.08 -14.57
N VAL A 82 1.00 -2.61 -14.54
CA VAL A 82 1.38 -3.73 -13.68
C VAL A 82 2.60 -3.34 -12.86
N ARG A 83 2.55 -3.59 -11.57
CA ARG A 83 3.65 -3.41 -10.64
C ARG A 83 3.80 -4.65 -9.76
N VAL A 84 4.99 -4.90 -9.27
CA VAL A 84 5.26 -6.04 -8.40
C VAL A 84 5.77 -5.58 -7.04
N ASP A 85 5.48 -6.36 -6.00
CA ASP A 85 5.86 -6.05 -4.62
C ASP A 85 6.45 -7.31 -3.98
N ALA A 86 7.75 -7.25 -3.70
CA ALA A 86 8.51 -8.36 -3.13
C ALA A 86 8.61 -8.33 -1.59
N ASN A 87 8.14 -7.25 -0.94
CA ASN A 87 8.18 -7.05 0.51
C ASN A 87 9.56 -7.33 1.15
N GLY A 88 10.66 -7.03 0.42
CA GLY A 88 12.03 -7.28 0.85
C GLY A 88 12.43 -8.75 0.81
N GLY A 89 11.76 -9.56 -0.02
CA GLY A 89 11.95 -11.01 -0.06
C GLY A 89 13.18 -11.48 -0.82
N TRP A 90 13.84 -10.62 -1.60
CA TRP A 90 15.03 -10.96 -2.39
C TRP A 90 16.30 -10.31 -1.81
N ASN A 91 17.45 -10.95 -2.03
CA ASN A 91 18.73 -10.28 -2.02
C ASN A 91 18.96 -9.54 -3.37
N VAL A 92 20.07 -8.82 -3.51
CA VAL A 92 20.34 -7.99 -4.70
C VAL A 92 20.42 -8.82 -5.97
N ASP A 93 21.12 -9.97 -5.93
CA ASP A 93 21.30 -10.85 -7.09
C ASP A 93 19.98 -11.51 -7.51
N GLU A 94 19.16 -11.92 -6.55
CA GLU A 94 17.82 -12.47 -6.79
C GLU A 94 16.88 -11.40 -7.38
N ALA A 95 16.94 -10.16 -6.85
CA ALA A 95 16.15 -9.06 -7.33
C ALA A 95 16.50 -8.65 -8.76
N GLU A 96 17.79 -8.59 -9.10
CA GLU A 96 18.27 -8.34 -10.45
C GLU A 96 17.84 -9.46 -11.41
N HIS A 97 17.99 -10.71 -11.00
CA HIS A 97 17.53 -11.86 -11.80
C HIS A 97 15.99 -11.83 -12.01
N ALA A 98 15.22 -11.49 -10.98
CA ALA A 98 13.77 -11.35 -11.09
C ALA A 98 13.38 -10.17 -12.00
N ALA A 99 14.06 -9.03 -11.92
CA ALA A 99 13.85 -7.90 -12.81
C ALA A 99 14.04 -8.32 -14.28
N HIS A 100 15.12 -9.04 -14.60
CA HIS A 100 15.35 -9.60 -15.93
C HIS A 100 14.25 -10.56 -16.38
N ALA A 101 13.79 -11.48 -15.51
CA ALA A 101 12.73 -12.43 -15.84
C ALA A 101 11.37 -11.76 -16.07
N LEU A 102 11.16 -10.58 -15.46
CA LEU A 102 9.92 -9.81 -15.54
C LEU A 102 9.96 -8.67 -16.57
N ALA A 103 11.10 -8.39 -17.19
CA ALA A 103 11.31 -7.27 -18.13
C ALA A 103 10.28 -7.19 -19.26
N GLY A 104 9.83 -8.37 -19.77
CA GLY A 104 8.85 -8.43 -20.86
C GLY A 104 7.41 -8.07 -20.48
N PHE A 105 7.13 -7.71 -19.22
CA PHE A 105 5.78 -7.40 -18.76
C PHE A 105 5.50 -5.90 -18.56
N ASP A 106 6.41 -5.02 -18.94
CA ASP A 106 6.24 -3.57 -18.88
C ASP A 106 5.77 -3.13 -17.47
N LEU A 107 6.63 -3.31 -16.48
CA LEU A 107 6.33 -3.00 -15.09
C LEU A 107 6.39 -1.49 -14.82
N GLU A 108 5.38 -0.95 -14.14
CA GLU A 108 5.35 0.46 -13.73
C GLU A 108 6.41 0.76 -12.66
N TYR A 109 6.66 -0.17 -11.76
CA TYR A 109 7.76 -0.15 -10.78
C TYR A 109 7.94 -1.48 -10.04
N LEU A 110 9.06 -1.63 -9.36
CA LEU A 110 9.41 -2.74 -8.47
C LEU A 110 9.38 -2.26 -7.01
N GLU A 111 8.39 -2.71 -6.21
CA GLU A 111 8.22 -2.30 -4.81
C GLU A 111 9.03 -3.18 -3.87
N GLN A 112 9.83 -2.55 -3.03
CA GLN A 112 10.66 -3.13 -1.98
C GLN A 112 11.27 -4.49 -2.38
N PRO A 113 12.12 -4.52 -3.42
CA PRO A 113 12.75 -5.78 -3.87
C PRO A 113 13.63 -6.39 -2.78
N CYS A 114 14.44 -5.58 -2.09
CA CYS A 114 15.39 -6.02 -1.09
C CYS A 114 15.03 -5.49 0.31
N ALA A 115 15.60 -6.11 1.35
CA ALA A 115 15.23 -5.84 2.74
C ALA A 115 15.80 -4.53 3.29
N SER A 116 16.99 -4.11 2.86
CA SER A 116 17.69 -2.95 3.41
C SER A 116 17.82 -1.80 2.40
N VAL A 117 17.98 -0.57 2.92
CA VAL A 117 18.22 0.63 2.10
C VAL A 117 19.51 0.52 1.29
N ALA A 118 20.54 -0.13 1.84
CA ALA A 118 21.81 -0.33 1.13
C ALA A 118 21.64 -1.25 -0.08
N GLU A 119 20.91 -2.37 0.06
CA GLU A 119 20.61 -3.28 -1.04
C GLU A 119 19.71 -2.62 -2.10
N LEU A 120 18.75 -1.78 -1.70
CA LEU A 120 17.93 -1.03 -2.65
C LEU A 120 18.79 -0.07 -3.47
N ALA A 121 19.72 0.66 -2.82
CA ALA A 121 20.64 1.56 -3.51
C ALA A 121 21.54 0.82 -4.50
N GLU A 122 22.10 -0.32 -4.09
CA GLU A 122 22.93 -1.18 -4.95
C GLU A 122 22.12 -1.72 -6.15
N LEU A 123 20.92 -2.23 -5.91
CA LEU A 123 20.06 -2.72 -6.98
C LEU A 123 19.71 -1.60 -7.98
N ARG A 124 19.41 -0.41 -7.47
CA ARG A 124 19.10 0.76 -8.31
C ARG A 124 20.29 1.15 -9.21
N GLU A 125 21.53 1.06 -8.71
CA GLU A 125 22.73 1.25 -9.51
C GLU A 125 22.87 0.18 -10.60
N ARG A 126 22.62 -1.10 -10.27
CA ARG A 126 22.68 -2.22 -11.23
C ARG A 126 21.63 -2.13 -12.33
N LEU A 127 20.47 -1.54 -12.02
CA LEU A 127 19.36 -1.36 -12.96
C LEU A 127 19.31 0.06 -13.58
N ALA A 128 20.40 0.85 -13.46
CA ALA A 128 20.42 2.25 -13.89
C ALA A 128 20.12 2.48 -15.38
N ASP A 129 20.45 1.50 -16.24
CA ASP A 129 20.17 1.55 -17.68
C ASP A 129 18.76 1.07 -18.04
N TRP A 130 17.94 0.70 -17.03
CA TRP A 130 16.59 0.20 -17.21
C TRP A 130 15.56 1.25 -16.84
N ASP A 131 14.49 1.32 -17.62
CA ASP A 131 13.30 2.12 -17.26
C ASP A 131 12.40 1.32 -16.32
N LEU A 132 12.93 0.99 -15.12
CA LEU A 132 12.24 0.25 -14.07
C LEU A 132 12.46 0.94 -12.71
N PRO A 133 11.57 1.85 -12.30
CA PRO A 133 11.67 2.54 -11.03
C PRO A 133 11.59 1.59 -9.83
N ILE A 134 12.33 1.91 -8.76
CA ILE A 134 12.26 1.21 -7.48
C ILE A 134 11.42 2.02 -6.49
N ALA A 135 10.42 1.36 -5.89
CA ALA A 135 9.59 1.93 -4.83
C ALA A 135 9.98 1.38 -3.45
N ALA A 136 10.09 2.24 -2.44
CA ALA A 136 10.40 1.85 -1.07
C ALA A 136 9.16 1.89 -0.17
N ASP A 137 8.79 0.75 0.47
CA ASP A 137 7.71 0.61 1.46
C ASP A 137 8.28 0.38 2.86
N GLU A 138 8.79 -0.82 3.13
CA GLU A 138 9.30 -1.21 4.44
C GLU A 138 10.44 -0.31 4.89
N SER A 139 11.28 0.08 3.97
CA SER A 139 12.43 0.98 4.20
C SER A 139 12.01 2.42 4.57
N VAL A 140 10.75 2.77 4.41
CA VAL A 140 10.16 4.04 4.87
C VAL A 140 9.42 3.84 6.18
N ARG A 141 8.43 2.93 6.23
CA ARG A 141 7.49 2.79 7.35
C ARG A 141 8.03 2.06 8.57
N LYS A 142 9.09 1.26 8.41
CA LYS A 142 9.76 0.53 9.50
C LYS A 142 11.11 1.13 9.89
N ALA A 143 11.59 2.11 9.14
CA ALA A 143 12.88 2.74 9.40
C ALA A 143 12.82 3.61 10.67
N ALA A 144 13.95 3.69 11.36
CA ALA A 144 14.17 4.68 12.42
C ALA A 144 14.15 6.11 11.84
N ASP A 145 14.57 6.26 10.58
CA ASP A 145 14.52 7.50 9.81
C ASP A 145 13.89 7.24 8.43
N PRO A 146 12.63 7.65 8.21
CA PRO A 146 11.93 7.50 6.94
C PRO A 146 12.61 8.20 5.74
N LEU A 147 13.47 9.19 5.99
CA LEU A 147 14.15 9.97 4.95
C LEU A 147 15.48 9.35 4.50
N ASP A 148 15.95 8.27 5.14
CA ASP A 148 17.21 7.63 4.78
C ASP A 148 17.22 7.12 3.32
N VAL A 149 16.09 6.62 2.85
CA VAL A 149 15.89 6.18 1.46
C VAL A 149 16.17 7.31 0.47
N ALA A 150 15.60 8.49 0.71
CA ALA A 150 15.78 9.65 -0.17
C ALA A 150 17.23 10.17 -0.12
N ARG A 151 17.80 10.30 1.08
CA ARG A 151 19.20 10.77 1.24
C ARG A 151 20.22 9.87 0.57
N ARG A 152 19.98 8.57 0.52
CA ARG A 152 20.87 7.60 -0.12
C ARG A 152 20.57 7.38 -1.60
N GLY A 153 19.53 8.01 -2.14
CA GLY A 153 19.09 7.76 -3.50
C GLY A 153 18.72 6.30 -3.76
N ALA A 154 18.12 5.64 -2.74
CA ALA A 154 17.86 4.20 -2.77
C ALA A 154 16.53 3.81 -3.45
N ALA A 155 15.70 4.79 -3.81
CA ALA A 155 14.44 4.57 -4.51
C ALA A 155 14.06 5.78 -5.36
N ASP A 156 13.16 5.57 -6.31
CA ASP A 156 12.63 6.59 -7.22
C ASP A 156 11.30 7.15 -6.71
N LEU A 157 10.58 6.38 -5.89
CA LEU A 157 9.32 6.78 -5.26
C LEU A 157 9.12 6.11 -3.90
N LEU A 158 8.23 6.69 -3.10
CA LEU A 158 7.88 6.20 -1.76
C LEU A 158 6.50 5.56 -1.75
N VAL A 159 6.39 4.41 -1.08
CA VAL A 159 5.10 3.84 -0.67
C VAL A 159 4.83 4.26 0.76
N VAL A 160 3.78 5.05 0.96
CA VAL A 160 3.45 5.65 2.26
C VAL A 160 2.14 5.11 2.82
N LYS A 161 2.12 4.87 4.13
CA LYS A 161 0.94 4.41 4.87
C LYS A 161 0.74 5.32 6.08
N ALA A 162 -0.44 5.93 6.19
CA ALA A 162 -0.72 6.93 7.22
C ALA A 162 -0.51 6.40 8.64
N GLN A 163 -0.99 5.20 8.95
CA GLN A 163 -0.98 4.65 10.30
C GLN A 163 0.44 4.39 10.84
N PRO A 164 1.33 3.66 10.15
CA PRO A 164 2.67 3.40 10.67
C PRO A 164 3.56 4.65 10.68
N LEU A 165 3.26 5.67 9.88
CA LEU A 165 4.01 6.92 9.85
C LEU A 165 3.53 7.95 10.89
N GLY A 166 2.53 7.59 11.72
CA GLY A 166 2.05 8.48 12.79
C GLY A 166 0.88 9.38 12.40
N GLY A 167 0.20 9.10 11.30
CA GLY A 167 -0.98 9.81 10.84
C GLY A 167 -0.76 10.64 9.57
N VAL A 168 -1.86 11.25 9.11
CA VAL A 168 -1.89 11.94 7.81
C VAL A 168 -0.90 13.12 7.74
N ALA A 169 -0.92 13.99 8.75
CA ALA A 169 -0.05 15.18 8.76
C ALA A 169 1.45 14.80 8.76
N ARG A 170 1.84 13.79 9.56
CA ARG A 170 3.22 13.32 9.60
C ARG A 170 3.64 12.67 8.28
N ALA A 171 2.77 11.87 7.67
CA ALA A 171 3.03 11.25 6.37
C ALA A 171 3.22 12.31 5.27
N LEU A 172 2.39 13.37 5.24
CA LEU A 172 2.54 14.51 4.31
C LEU A 172 3.90 15.22 4.49
N SER A 173 4.30 15.47 5.75
CA SER A 173 5.62 16.06 6.03
C SER A 173 6.76 15.19 5.49
N ILE A 174 6.70 13.87 5.74
CA ILE A 174 7.75 12.94 5.25
C ILE A 174 7.83 12.95 3.71
N VAL A 175 6.70 12.97 3.01
CA VAL A 175 6.69 13.05 1.54
C VAL A 175 7.30 14.36 1.05
N ALA A 176 6.90 15.48 1.67
CA ALA A 176 7.44 16.80 1.32
C ALA A 176 8.95 16.89 1.57
N ASP A 177 9.42 16.39 2.72
CA ASP A 177 10.83 16.43 3.11
C ASP A 177 11.70 15.49 2.25
N ALA A 178 11.13 14.37 1.79
CA ALA A 178 11.82 13.41 0.91
C ALA A 178 11.98 13.94 -0.51
N GLY A 179 11.07 14.77 -1.00
CA GLY A 179 11.11 15.32 -2.36
C GLY A 179 10.95 14.26 -3.47
N LEU A 180 10.42 13.08 -3.13
CA LEU A 180 10.17 11.99 -4.08
C LEU A 180 8.67 11.82 -4.34
N PRO A 181 8.27 11.35 -5.54
CA PRO A 181 6.90 10.93 -5.78
C PRO A 181 6.43 9.92 -4.75
N ALA A 182 5.15 9.95 -4.41
CA ALA A 182 4.59 9.03 -3.43
C ALA A 182 3.34 8.32 -3.95
N VAL A 183 3.18 7.07 -3.55
CA VAL A 183 1.95 6.29 -3.69
C VAL A 183 1.44 5.91 -2.30
N VAL A 184 0.17 6.20 -2.02
CA VAL A 184 -0.43 5.83 -0.74
C VAL A 184 -0.90 4.38 -0.79
N SER A 185 -0.60 3.63 0.27
CA SER A 185 -0.98 2.22 0.37
C SER A 185 -1.62 1.91 1.73
N SER A 186 -2.04 0.67 1.91
CA SER A 186 -2.68 0.13 3.11
C SER A 186 -2.02 -1.18 3.55
N ALA A 187 -2.39 -1.67 4.72
CA ALA A 187 -1.92 -2.95 5.28
C ALA A 187 -3.08 -3.93 5.51
N LEU A 188 -3.96 -4.10 4.52
CA LEU A 188 -5.22 -4.88 4.64
C LEU A 188 -6.16 -4.33 5.71
N ASP A 189 -6.29 -3.01 5.74
CA ASP A 189 -7.17 -2.33 6.68
C ASP A 189 -8.66 -2.56 6.33
N THR A 190 -9.52 -2.50 7.35
CA THR A 190 -10.95 -2.31 7.12
C THR A 190 -11.22 -0.93 6.52
N SER A 191 -12.41 -0.69 6.00
CA SER A 191 -12.78 0.61 5.43
C SER A 191 -12.54 1.79 6.38
N ILE A 192 -12.61 1.58 7.70
CA ILE A 192 -12.29 2.60 8.70
C ILE A 192 -10.80 3.01 8.63
N GLY A 193 -9.90 2.04 8.48
CA GLY A 193 -8.47 2.32 8.32
C GLY A 193 -8.16 2.88 6.93
N LEU A 194 -8.79 2.34 5.88
CA LEU A 194 -8.65 2.82 4.51
C LEU A 194 -9.03 4.29 4.35
N ALA A 195 -10.07 4.78 5.05
CA ALA A 195 -10.47 6.18 5.00
C ALA A 195 -9.33 7.14 5.39
N MET A 196 -8.45 6.75 6.31
CA MET A 196 -7.25 7.53 6.64
C MET A 196 -6.26 7.59 5.47
N GLY A 197 -6.05 6.48 4.76
CA GLY A 197 -5.24 6.42 3.55
C GLY A 197 -5.85 7.26 2.42
N VAL A 198 -7.17 7.19 2.22
CA VAL A 198 -7.88 8.02 1.24
C VAL A 198 -7.71 9.52 1.56
N THR A 199 -7.82 9.92 2.84
CA THR A 199 -7.58 11.30 3.28
C THR A 199 -6.14 11.73 2.98
N LEU A 200 -5.14 10.89 3.24
CA LEU A 200 -3.74 11.18 2.90
C LEU A 200 -3.56 11.37 1.40
N ALA A 201 -4.07 10.44 0.59
CA ALA A 201 -3.95 10.51 -0.87
C ALA A 201 -4.70 11.72 -1.45
N ALA A 202 -5.85 12.07 -0.88
CA ALA A 202 -6.62 13.23 -1.31
C ALA A 202 -5.92 14.57 -1.01
N ALA A 203 -5.06 14.61 0.02
CA ALA A 203 -4.33 15.80 0.42
C ALA A 203 -2.95 15.97 -0.25
N LEU A 204 -2.40 14.92 -0.87
CA LEU A 204 -1.14 15.03 -1.61
C LEU A 204 -1.34 15.93 -2.84
N PRO A 205 -0.47 16.94 -3.06
CA PRO A 205 -0.57 17.81 -4.25
C PRO A 205 -0.52 17.01 -5.55
N GLU A 206 0.45 16.11 -5.66
CA GLU A 206 0.64 15.22 -6.79
C GLU A 206 0.34 13.78 -6.41
N LEU A 207 -0.30 13.04 -7.31
CA LEU A 207 -0.64 11.64 -7.14
C LEU A 207 -0.46 10.91 -8.49
N PRO A 208 0.79 10.71 -8.93
CA PRO A 208 1.08 10.16 -10.26
C PRO A 208 0.75 8.67 -10.38
N TYR A 209 0.58 7.97 -9.26
CA TYR A 209 0.34 6.53 -9.22
C TYR A 209 -1.00 6.20 -8.56
N ASP A 210 -1.70 5.18 -9.07
CA ASP A 210 -2.90 4.64 -8.43
C ASP A 210 -2.54 4.05 -7.06
N CYS A 211 -3.34 4.35 -6.04
CA CYS A 211 -3.05 4.03 -4.65
C CYS A 211 -3.37 2.56 -4.28
N GLY A 212 -2.56 1.96 -3.42
CA GLY A 212 -2.78 0.62 -2.87
C GLY A 212 -3.88 0.57 -1.80
N LEU A 213 -5.02 1.19 -2.06
CA LEU A 213 -6.13 1.35 -1.10
C LEU A 213 -7.36 0.50 -1.45
N GLY A 214 -7.34 -0.27 -2.54
CA GLY A 214 -8.45 -1.15 -2.96
C GLY A 214 -8.63 -2.41 -2.10
N THR A 215 -7.88 -2.58 -1.02
CA THR A 215 -7.73 -3.85 -0.27
C THR A 215 -8.96 -4.32 0.48
N ALA A 216 -9.99 -3.48 0.71
CA ALA A 216 -11.29 -3.95 1.23
C ALA A 216 -11.94 -5.01 0.31
N SER A 217 -11.61 -5.02 -0.98
CA SER A 217 -12.06 -6.05 -1.93
C SER A 217 -11.49 -7.45 -1.64
N LEU A 218 -10.44 -7.55 -0.84
CA LEU A 218 -9.85 -8.82 -0.40
C LEU A 218 -10.48 -9.37 0.89
N LEU A 219 -11.16 -8.52 1.66
CA LEU A 219 -11.74 -8.91 2.94
C LEU A 219 -13.06 -9.68 2.72
N ALA A 220 -13.26 -10.75 3.50
CA ALA A 220 -14.52 -11.49 3.54
C ALA A 220 -15.65 -10.69 4.22
N ALA A 221 -15.30 -9.78 5.13
CA ALA A 221 -16.23 -8.93 5.85
C ALA A 221 -15.57 -7.60 6.24
N ASP A 222 -16.38 -6.59 6.54
CA ASP A 222 -15.94 -5.29 7.03
C ASP A 222 -16.77 -4.88 8.26
N VAL A 223 -16.34 -3.82 8.92
CA VAL A 223 -16.99 -3.28 10.14
C VAL A 223 -17.92 -2.11 9.85
N THR A 224 -18.24 -1.88 8.59
CA THR A 224 -19.23 -0.89 8.10
C THR A 224 -20.22 -1.54 7.15
N ARG A 225 -21.43 -0.97 7.04
CA ARG A 225 -22.45 -1.43 6.07
C ARG A 225 -22.18 -0.94 4.64
N ALA A 226 -21.29 0.05 4.48
CA ALA A 226 -20.87 0.59 3.19
C ALA A 226 -19.34 0.48 3.06
N PRO A 227 -18.79 -0.70 2.72
CA PRO A 227 -17.36 -0.89 2.55
C PRO A 227 -16.79 -0.01 1.45
N LEU A 228 -15.60 0.54 1.67
CA LEU A 228 -14.84 1.30 0.67
C LEU A 228 -14.24 0.32 -0.35
N ARG A 229 -15.03 -0.04 -1.36
CA ARG A 229 -14.58 -0.81 -2.51
C ARG A 229 -14.43 0.09 -3.72
N PRO A 230 -13.51 -0.19 -4.63
CA PRO A 230 -13.37 0.57 -5.86
C PRO A 230 -14.68 0.59 -6.66
N VAL A 231 -15.00 1.77 -7.20
CA VAL A 231 -16.02 1.97 -8.21
C VAL A 231 -15.39 2.81 -9.31
N ASP A 232 -15.41 2.33 -10.53
CA ASP A 232 -14.71 2.94 -11.66
C ASP A 232 -13.23 3.22 -11.35
N GLY A 233 -12.55 2.26 -10.72
CA GLY A 233 -11.13 2.32 -10.38
C GLY A 233 -10.75 3.32 -9.30
N SER A 234 -11.70 3.87 -8.53
CA SER A 234 -11.41 4.88 -7.53
C SER A 234 -12.24 4.72 -6.25
N LEU A 235 -11.76 5.32 -5.15
CA LEU A 235 -12.47 5.45 -3.88
C LEU A 235 -12.88 6.91 -3.65
N PRO A 236 -14.11 7.17 -3.15
CA PRO A 236 -14.52 8.51 -2.78
C PRO A 236 -13.83 8.96 -1.48
N LEU A 237 -13.50 10.24 -1.40
CA LEU A 237 -13.18 10.87 -0.13
C LEU A 237 -14.45 10.98 0.69
N GLY A 238 -14.40 10.59 1.95
CA GLY A 238 -15.53 10.68 2.84
C GLY A 238 -15.32 9.99 4.18
N ARG A 239 -16.26 10.26 5.08
CA ARG A 239 -16.25 9.63 6.40
C ARG A 239 -16.87 8.24 6.33
N VAL A 240 -16.18 7.24 6.87
CA VAL A 240 -16.71 5.89 7.03
C VAL A 240 -17.17 5.70 8.47
N THR A 241 -18.44 5.32 8.64
CA THR A 241 -19.03 5.10 9.97
C THR A 241 -19.02 3.59 10.29
N PRO A 242 -18.46 3.18 11.43
CA PRO A 242 -18.53 1.80 11.87
C PRO A 242 -19.96 1.44 12.29
N ASP A 243 -20.35 0.19 12.04
CA ASP A 243 -21.63 -0.38 12.51
C ASP A 243 -21.41 -1.14 13.82
N ALA A 244 -22.18 -0.84 14.85
CA ALA A 244 -22.01 -1.42 16.17
C ALA A 244 -22.20 -2.93 16.19
N ALA A 245 -23.16 -3.46 15.40
CA ALA A 245 -23.42 -4.89 15.32
C ALA A 245 -22.28 -5.63 14.59
N LEU A 246 -21.71 -5.03 13.52
CA LEU A 246 -20.56 -5.59 12.82
C LEU A 246 -19.29 -5.54 13.68
N LEU A 247 -19.09 -4.47 14.44
CA LEU A 247 -17.98 -4.41 15.41
C LEU A 247 -18.08 -5.51 16.47
N ALA A 248 -19.27 -5.75 16.99
CA ALA A 248 -19.51 -6.82 17.97
C ALA A 248 -19.30 -8.21 17.33
N ARG A 249 -19.80 -8.42 16.13
CA ARG A 249 -19.67 -9.69 15.38
C ARG A 249 -18.23 -10.05 15.05
N HIS A 250 -17.40 -9.06 14.72
CA HIS A 250 -15.99 -9.21 14.32
C HIS A 250 -15.02 -8.78 15.41
N ALA A 251 -15.47 -8.73 16.66
CA ALA A 251 -14.61 -8.40 17.80
C ALA A 251 -13.45 -9.40 17.91
N ALA A 252 -12.28 -8.88 18.26
CA ALA A 252 -11.13 -9.72 18.56
C ALA A 252 -11.40 -10.62 19.77
N SER A 253 -10.76 -11.80 19.82
CA SER A 253 -10.76 -12.65 20.99
C SER A 253 -10.31 -11.87 22.24
N PRO A 254 -10.72 -12.28 23.46
CA PRO A 254 -10.32 -11.61 24.69
C PRO A 254 -8.80 -11.42 24.80
N ASP A 255 -8.01 -12.46 24.52
CA ASP A 255 -6.54 -12.42 24.57
C ASP A 255 -5.96 -11.44 23.55
N ARG A 256 -6.49 -11.43 22.34
CA ARG A 256 -6.04 -10.49 21.30
C ARG A 256 -6.42 -9.05 21.62
N ARG A 257 -7.57 -8.85 22.26
CA ARG A 257 -8.00 -7.53 22.75
C ARG A 257 -7.06 -7.05 23.86
N THR A 258 -6.75 -7.91 24.84
CA THR A 258 -5.81 -7.60 25.93
C THR A 258 -4.45 -7.20 25.36
N TRP A 259 -3.91 -7.99 24.43
CA TRP A 259 -2.64 -7.67 23.76
C TRP A 259 -2.63 -6.29 23.10
N TRP A 260 -3.75 -5.89 22.44
CA TRP A 260 -3.85 -4.58 21.82
C TRP A 260 -3.96 -3.44 22.84
N LEU A 261 -4.66 -3.65 23.95
CA LEU A 261 -4.78 -2.65 25.03
C LEU A 261 -3.43 -2.41 25.70
N GLU A 262 -2.73 -3.47 26.05
CA GLU A 262 -1.38 -3.39 26.62
C GLU A 262 -0.39 -2.71 25.64
N ARG A 263 -0.50 -2.99 24.33
CA ARG A 263 0.29 -2.29 23.32
C ARG A 263 -0.03 -0.81 23.29
N LEU A 264 -1.30 -0.43 23.35
CA LEU A 264 -1.73 0.96 23.40
C LEU A 264 -1.15 1.68 24.62
N GLU A 265 -1.22 1.06 25.81
CA GLU A 265 -0.65 1.59 27.05
C GLU A 265 0.86 1.79 26.93
N ARG A 266 1.59 0.80 26.41
CA ARG A 266 3.04 0.94 26.15
C ARG A 266 3.36 2.08 25.17
N CYS A 267 2.58 2.23 24.12
CA CYS A 267 2.81 3.33 23.18
C CYS A 267 2.46 4.69 23.78
N ALA A 268 1.40 4.78 24.57
CA ALA A 268 1.01 6.02 25.24
C ALA A 268 2.04 6.48 26.29
N ALA A 269 2.76 5.54 26.92
CA ALA A 269 3.83 5.87 27.85
C ALA A 269 5.11 6.45 27.19
N LEU A 270 5.19 6.45 25.87
CA LEU A 270 6.32 7.02 25.09
C LEU A 270 6.06 8.45 24.61
N ILE A 271 4.85 8.98 24.82
CA ILE A 271 4.42 10.31 24.43
C ILE A 271 4.39 11.24 25.64
#